data_73b0e48ca48bacb0ae4b58c45f0231d1
#
_entry.id   73b0e48ca48bacb0ae4b58c45f0231d1
#
_cell.length_a   1.000
_cell.length_b   1.000
_cell.length_c   1.000
_cell.angle_alpha   90.00
_cell.angle_beta   90.00
_cell.angle_gamma   90.00
#
_symmetry.space_group_name_H-M   'P 1'
#
loop_
_entity.id
_entity.type
_entity.pdbx_description
1 polymer ?
#
loop_
_entity_poly.entity_id
_entity_poly.type
_entity_poly.pdbx_seq_one_letter_code
_entity_poly.pdbx_strand_id
1 'polypeptide(L)'
;MMEKVILASNNMGKIKEFREILKDMDIELVSMKEAGIDVDIEEYGRTFSENALIKARTISEMTGCVTLADDSGLEVDWLNKEPGVHSARFMGHDTPYEIKNQAIIDKLKGVIGSDRSARFVACLLYTSDAADEARSVD
;
A
#
# COMPACT_ATOMS: atom_id res chain seq x y z
N MET A 1 1.98 16.90 23.26
CA MET A 1 2.74 17.20 22.03
C MET A 1 2.47 16.13 21.00
N MET A 2 2.03 16.54 19.79
CA MET A 2 1.70 15.57 18.74
C MET A 2 2.98 14.96 18.15
N GLU A 3 2.98 13.65 18.00
CA GLU A 3 4.06 12.95 17.33
C GLU A 3 3.83 13.00 15.81
N LYS A 4 4.85 13.35 15.06
CA LYS A 4 4.79 13.36 13.61
C LYS A 4 4.96 11.95 13.06
N VAL A 5 4.01 11.51 12.27
CA VAL A 5 4.03 10.21 11.61
C VAL A 5 3.92 10.45 10.10
N ILE A 6 4.81 9.85 9.33
CA ILE A 6 4.78 9.97 7.88
C ILE A 6 4.05 8.78 7.29
N LEU A 7 3.08 9.03 6.43
CA LEU A 7 2.48 7.99 5.61
C LEU A 7 3.29 7.87 4.33
N ALA A 8 3.84 6.69 4.08
CA ALA A 8 4.67 6.43 2.90
C ALA A 8 3.80 6.31 1.65
N SER A 9 3.09 7.37 1.33
CA SER A 9 2.17 7.43 0.20
C SER A 9 1.96 8.88 -0.20
N ASN A 10 1.68 9.10 -1.48
CA ASN A 10 1.22 10.39 -1.99
C ASN A 10 -0.23 10.31 -2.45
N ASN A 11 -0.90 9.20 -2.18
CA ASN A 11 -2.31 9.03 -2.51
C ASN A 11 -3.16 9.81 -1.50
N MET A 12 -3.74 10.91 -1.95
CA MET A 12 -4.52 11.81 -1.08
C MET A 12 -5.75 11.14 -0.48
N GLY A 13 -6.34 10.19 -1.19
CA GLY A 13 -7.47 9.41 -0.65
C GLY A 13 -7.08 8.58 0.56
N LYS A 14 -5.94 7.90 0.47
CA LYS A 14 -5.40 7.12 1.59
C LYS A 14 -5.04 8.01 2.77
N ILE A 15 -4.40 9.13 2.50
CA ILE A 15 -4.01 10.09 3.55
C ILE A 15 -5.24 10.57 4.31
N LYS A 16 -6.28 10.92 3.59
CA LYS A 16 -7.54 11.38 4.17
C LYS A 16 -8.19 10.28 5.02
N GLU A 17 -8.22 9.05 4.53
CA GLU A 17 -8.77 7.91 5.27
C GLU A 17 -8.01 7.66 6.57
N PHE A 18 -6.68 7.62 6.49
CA PHE A 18 -5.86 7.39 7.68
C PHE A 18 -5.96 8.52 8.69
N ARG A 19 -6.06 9.78 8.23
CA ARG A 19 -6.27 10.91 9.13
C ARG A 19 -7.59 10.78 9.89
N GLU A 20 -8.63 10.34 9.22
CA GLU A 20 -9.93 10.14 9.85
C GLU A 20 -9.87 8.99 10.87
N ILE A 21 -9.23 7.88 10.53
CA ILE A 21 -9.09 6.73 11.42
C ILE A 21 -8.28 7.09 12.68
N LEU A 22 -7.24 7.90 12.51
CA LEU A 22 -6.27 8.21 13.57
C LEU A 22 -6.53 9.54 14.26
N LYS A 23 -7.66 10.19 13.98
CA LYS A 23 -7.94 11.56 14.47
C LYS A 23 -7.94 11.70 15.98
N ASP A 24 -8.29 10.63 16.71
CA ASP A 24 -8.36 10.66 18.17
C ASP A 24 -7.03 10.33 18.85
N MET A 25 -6.01 10.01 18.06
CA MET A 25 -4.67 9.78 18.56
C MET A 25 -3.85 11.07 18.52
N ASP A 26 -2.91 11.19 19.44
CA ASP A 26 -2.07 12.40 19.52
C ASP A 26 -0.92 12.32 18.52
N ILE A 27 -1.25 12.26 17.25
CA ILE A 27 -0.29 12.20 16.15
C ILE A 27 -0.66 13.18 15.05
N GLU A 28 0.36 13.63 14.33
CA GLU A 28 0.20 14.42 13.11
C GLU A 28 0.62 13.56 11.94
N LEU A 29 -0.35 13.13 11.14
CA LEU A 29 -0.07 12.32 9.96
C LEU A 29 0.19 13.22 8.76
N VAL A 30 1.36 13.06 8.16
CA VAL A 30 1.75 13.84 6.97
C VAL A 30 2.08 12.90 5.82
N SER A 31 1.85 13.37 4.60
CA SER A 31 2.23 12.62 3.41
C SER A 31 3.72 12.76 3.15
N MET A 32 4.25 11.95 2.23
CA MET A 32 5.62 12.08 1.75
C MET A 32 5.86 13.49 1.20
N LYS A 33 4.94 13.97 0.38
CA LYS A 33 5.04 15.30 -0.24
C LYS A 33 5.06 16.40 0.81
N GLU A 34 4.17 16.33 1.81
CA GLU A 34 4.13 17.31 2.90
C GLU A 34 5.42 17.29 3.74
N ALA A 35 6.07 16.12 3.82
CA ALA A 35 7.35 15.97 4.52
C ALA A 35 8.55 16.39 3.66
N GLY A 36 8.33 16.83 2.43
CA GLY A 36 9.38 17.25 1.52
C GLY A 36 10.14 16.09 0.87
N ILE A 37 9.54 14.91 0.85
CA ILE A 37 10.17 13.71 0.30
C ILE A 37 9.69 13.51 -1.13
N ASP A 38 10.64 13.54 -2.06
CA ASP A 38 10.38 13.30 -3.48
C ASP A 38 11.27 12.15 -3.93
N VAL A 39 10.83 10.94 -3.63
CA VAL A 39 11.55 9.72 -3.98
C VAL A 39 10.57 8.69 -4.50
N ASP A 40 11.00 7.96 -5.53
CA ASP A 40 10.25 6.86 -6.10
C ASP A 40 10.81 5.57 -5.49
N ILE A 41 10.01 4.92 -4.66
CA ILE A 41 10.42 3.73 -3.93
C ILE A 41 10.13 2.50 -4.78
N GLU A 42 11.16 1.75 -5.15
CA GLU A 42 10.97 0.50 -5.86
C GLU A 42 10.41 -0.57 -4.93
N GLU A 43 9.27 -1.11 -5.31
CA GLU A 43 8.61 -2.20 -4.58
C GLU A 43 8.96 -3.52 -5.25
N TYR A 44 10.06 -4.10 -4.82
CA TYR A 44 10.57 -5.36 -5.39
C TYR A 44 10.21 -6.59 -4.55
N GLY A 45 9.40 -6.42 -3.53
CA GLY A 45 8.95 -7.51 -2.67
C GLY A 45 7.99 -8.44 -3.38
N ARG A 46 7.93 -9.66 -2.89
CA ARG A 46 7.02 -10.70 -3.41
C ARG A 46 5.69 -10.73 -2.67
N THR A 47 5.61 -10.07 -1.53
CA THR A 47 4.40 -10.03 -0.71
C THR A 47 4.05 -8.58 -0.40
N PHE A 48 2.80 -8.36 -0.01
CA PHE A 48 2.36 -7.04 0.44
C PHE A 48 3.17 -6.58 1.66
N SER A 49 3.44 -7.50 2.58
CA SER A 49 4.23 -7.22 3.78
C SER A 49 5.64 -6.76 3.43
N GLU A 50 6.30 -7.44 2.50
CA GLU A 50 7.65 -7.06 2.06
C GLU A 50 7.66 -5.66 1.44
N ASN A 51 6.68 -5.36 0.60
CA ASN A 51 6.61 -4.05 -0.05
C ASN A 51 6.29 -2.93 0.95
N ALA A 52 5.40 -3.18 1.90
CA ALA A 52 5.12 -2.23 2.97
C ALA A 52 6.38 -1.97 3.82
N LEU A 53 7.14 -3.02 4.12
CA LEU A 53 8.39 -2.90 4.87
C LEU A 53 9.43 -2.06 4.13
N ILE A 54 9.59 -2.30 2.84
CA ILE A 54 10.52 -1.52 2.00
C ILE A 54 10.17 -0.03 2.06
N LYS A 55 8.90 0.29 1.88
CA LYS A 55 8.43 1.68 1.95
C LYS A 55 8.67 2.31 3.33
N ALA A 56 8.29 1.60 4.38
CA ALA A 56 8.43 2.12 5.74
C ALA A 56 9.90 2.35 6.10
N ARG A 57 10.76 1.39 5.81
CA ARG A 57 12.19 1.51 6.09
C ARG A 57 12.86 2.64 5.31
N THR A 58 12.57 2.73 4.02
CA THR A 58 13.16 3.76 3.17
C THR A 58 12.88 5.15 3.73
N ILE A 59 11.63 5.42 4.06
CA ILE A 59 11.22 6.74 4.56
C ILE A 59 11.72 6.97 5.98
N SER A 60 11.67 5.96 6.83
CA SER A 60 12.16 6.08 8.21
C SER A 60 13.67 6.37 8.25
N GLU A 61 14.44 5.70 7.41
CA GLU A 61 15.88 5.93 7.31
C GLU A 61 16.21 7.33 6.80
N MET A 62 15.41 7.84 5.85
CA MET A 62 15.63 9.17 5.30
C MET A 62 15.29 10.28 6.29
N THR A 63 14.32 10.07 7.16
CA THR A 63 13.73 11.14 7.98
C THR A 63 13.96 10.99 9.48
N GLY A 64 14.24 9.79 9.94
CA GLY A 64 14.27 9.51 11.38
C GLY A 64 12.91 9.56 12.05
N CYS A 65 11.83 9.64 11.28
CA CYS A 65 10.47 9.74 11.80
C CYS A 65 9.78 8.38 11.79
N VAL A 66 8.80 8.24 12.68
CA VAL A 66 7.88 7.09 12.63
C VAL A 66 7.19 7.10 11.27
N THR A 67 7.18 5.98 10.61
CA THR A 67 6.60 5.86 9.27
C THR A 67 5.57 4.75 9.24
N LEU A 68 4.42 5.06 8.67
CA LEU A 68 3.34 4.12 8.42
C LEU A 68 3.31 3.83 6.94
N ALA A 69 3.28 2.57 6.56
CA ALA A 69 3.18 2.18 5.17
C ALA A 69 2.10 1.13 4.99
N ASP A 70 1.41 1.21 3.87
CA ASP A 70 0.48 0.18 3.49
C ASP A 70 0.84 -0.34 2.10
N ASP A 71 0.51 -1.58 1.86
CA ASP A 71 0.54 -2.15 0.53
C ASP A 71 -0.71 -3.01 0.37
N SER A 72 -1.42 -2.81 -0.73
CA SER A 72 -2.69 -3.46 -0.94
C SER A 72 -2.89 -3.81 -2.40
N GLY A 73 -3.76 -4.77 -2.65
CA GLY A 73 -4.07 -5.16 -4.01
C GLY A 73 -5.14 -6.22 -4.08
N LEU A 74 -5.50 -6.55 -5.30
CA LEU A 74 -6.52 -7.52 -5.63
C LEU A 74 -5.88 -8.86 -5.96
N GLU A 75 -6.32 -9.91 -5.27
CA GLU A 75 -5.91 -11.28 -5.58
C GLU A 75 -7.11 -12.01 -6.20
N VAL A 76 -6.92 -12.52 -7.41
CA VAL A 76 -7.96 -13.28 -8.11
C VAL A 76 -7.51 -14.74 -8.18
N ASP A 77 -8.26 -15.63 -7.57
CA ASP A 77 -7.85 -17.03 -7.41
C ASP A 77 -7.62 -17.74 -8.75
N TRP A 78 -8.49 -17.54 -9.72
CA TRP A 78 -8.36 -18.14 -11.05
C TRP A 78 -7.10 -17.68 -11.80
N LEU A 79 -6.59 -16.51 -11.45
CA LEU A 79 -5.40 -15.92 -12.05
C LEU A 79 -4.15 -16.12 -11.20
N ASN A 80 -4.12 -17.17 -10.37
CA ASN A 80 -3.01 -17.47 -9.46
C ASN A 80 -2.70 -16.29 -8.53
N LYS A 81 -3.75 -15.64 -8.03
CA LYS A 81 -3.69 -14.49 -7.13
C LYS A 81 -3.14 -13.21 -7.77
N GLU A 82 -3.05 -13.19 -9.11
CA GLU A 82 -2.70 -11.96 -9.81
C GLU A 82 -3.93 -11.01 -9.88
N PRO A 83 -3.77 -9.71 -10.00
CA PRO A 83 -2.50 -9.00 -10.09
C PRO A 83 -1.73 -8.88 -8.77
N GLY A 84 -2.33 -9.15 -7.61
CA GLY A 84 -1.64 -9.24 -6.32
C GLY A 84 -0.79 -8.00 -6.02
N VAL A 85 0.48 -8.22 -5.69
CA VAL A 85 1.41 -7.12 -5.36
C VAL A 85 1.65 -6.17 -6.52
N HIS A 86 1.30 -6.57 -7.73
CA HIS A 86 1.44 -5.75 -8.93
C HIS A 86 0.18 -4.96 -9.29
N SER A 87 -0.82 -4.94 -8.39
CA SER A 87 -2.13 -4.34 -8.69
C SER A 87 -2.03 -2.89 -9.18
N ALA A 88 -1.21 -2.07 -8.53
CA ALA A 88 -1.06 -0.67 -8.91
C ALA A 88 -0.40 -0.50 -10.28
N ARG A 89 0.44 -1.45 -10.69
CA ARG A 89 1.18 -1.40 -11.95
C ARG A 89 0.57 -2.25 -13.05
N PHE A 90 -0.46 -3.03 -12.72
CA PHE A 90 -1.15 -3.89 -13.68
C PHE A 90 -1.65 -3.06 -14.85
N MET A 91 -1.25 -3.42 -16.07
CA MET A 91 -1.56 -2.70 -17.32
C MET A 91 -1.03 -1.27 -17.39
N GLY A 92 -0.04 -0.95 -16.56
CA GLY A 92 0.55 0.40 -16.53
C GLY A 92 0.04 1.22 -15.37
N HIS A 93 0.93 2.03 -14.83
CA HIS A 93 0.67 2.82 -13.63
C HIS A 93 -0.46 3.84 -13.84
N ASP A 94 -0.55 4.41 -15.03
CA ASP A 94 -1.51 5.48 -15.32
C ASP A 94 -2.80 5.00 -15.97
N THR A 95 -2.97 3.69 -16.13
CA THR A 95 -4.17 3.13 -16.74
C THR A 95 -5.35 3.25 -15.75
N PRO A 96 -6.50 3.76 -16.18
CA PRO A 96 -7.68 3.87 -15.31
C PRO A 96 -8.13 2.52 -14.77
N TYR A 97 -8.59 2.49 -13.52
CA TYR A 97 -9.05 1.26 -12.88
C TYR A 97 -10.21 0.61 -13.62
N GLU A 98 -11.06 1.39 -14.29
CA GLU A 98 -12.15 0.84 -15.09
C GLU A 98 -11.62 -0.11 -16.17
N ILE A 99 -10.54 0.27 -16.82
CA ILE A 99 -9.89 -0.54 -17.86
C ILE A 99 -9.20 -1.76 -17.23
N LYS A 100 -8.51 -1.56 -16.12
CA LYS A 100 -7.85 -2.65 -15.39
C LYS A 100 -8.88 -3.70 -14.93
N ASN A 101 -9.98 -3.26 -14.36
CA ASN A 101 -11.03 -4.13 -13.87
C ASN A 101 -11.70 -4.89 -15.01
N GLN A 102 -11.95 -4.23 -16.13
CA GLN A 102 -12.54 -4.88 -17.30
C GLN A 102 -11.62 -5.96 -17.85
N ALA A 103 -10.31 -5.70 -17.88
CA ALA A 103 -9.33 -6.69 -18.33
C ALA A 103 -9.34 -7.94 -17.45
N ILE A 104 -9.51 -7.78 -16.13
CA ILE A 104 -9.60 -8.90 -15.21
C ILE A 104 -10.89 -9.68 -15.45
N ILE A 105 -12.01 -8.98 -15.62
CA ILE A 105 -13.31 -9.60 -15.92
C ILE A 105 -13.25 -10.39 -17.21
N ASP A 106 -12.60 -9.85 -18.24
CA ASP A 106 -12.43 -10.53 -19.51
C ASP A 106 -11.64 -11.83 -19.39
N LYS A 107 -10.63 -11.85 -18.51
CA LYS A 107 -9.85 -13.06 -18.26
C LYS A 107 -10.65 -14.13 -17.51
N LEU A 108 -11.72 -13.75 -16.86
CA LEU A 108 -12.61 -14.65 -16.15
C LEU A 108 -13.78 -15.13 -16.99
N LYS A 109 -13.79 -14.81 -18.26
CA LYS A 109 -14.86 -15.22 -19.17
C LYS A 109 -14.93 -16.75 -19.25
N GLY A 110 -16.11 -17.29 -18.98
CA GLY A 110 -16.30 -18.73 -18.95
C GLY A 110 -16.01 -19.38 -17.59
N VAL A 111 -15.43 -18.65 -16.66
CA VAL A 111 -15.20 -19.12 -15.29
C VAL A 111 -16.48 -18.90 -14.47
N ILE A 112 -16.90 -19.93 -13.73
CA ILE A 112 -18.18 -19.88 -13.00
C ILE A 112 -17.98 -20.28 -11.53
N GLY A 113 -18.97 -19.85 -10.71
CA GLY A 113 -19.05 -20.27 -9.31
C GLY A 113 -17.89 -19.78 -8.48
N SER A 114 -17.46 -20.64 -7.54
CA SER A 114 -16.38 -20.31 -6.62
C SER A 114 -15.02 -20.15 -7.29
N ASP A 115 -14.88 -20.60 -8.54
CA ASP A 115 -13.64 -20.40 -9.30
C ASP A 115 -13.41 -18.92 -9.62
N ARG A 116 -14.42 -18.08 -9.49
CA ARG A 116 -14.33 -16.64 -9.71
C ARG A 116 -13.96 -15.87 -8.43
N SER A 117 -13.59 -16.55 -7.39
CA SER A 117 -13.27 -15.92 -6.10
C SER A 117 -12.12 -14.94 -6.20
N ALA A 118 -12.28 -13.83 -5.51
CA ALA A 118 -11.25 -12.80 -5.43
C ALA A 118 -11.33 -12.13 -4.06
N ARG A 119 -10.23 -11.49 -3.66
CA ARG A 119 -10.20 -10.74 -2.42
C ARG A 119 -9.33 -9.51 -2.58
N PHE A 120 -9.65 -8.47 -1.85
CA PHE A 120 -8.78 -7.32 -1.73
C PHE A 120 -7.98 -7.48 -0.44
N VAL A 121 -6.66 -7.42 -0.56
CA VAL A 121 -5.76 -7.61 0.58
C VAL A 121 -5.06 -6.30 0.89
N ALA A 122 -4.98 -5.97 2.17
CA ALA A 122 -4.25 -4.80 2.64
C ALA A 122 -3.30 -5.21 3.76
N CYS A 123 -2.07 -4.74 3.68
CA CYS A 123 -1.06 -4.94 4.71
C CYS A 123 -0.60 -3.59 5.22
N LEU A 124 -0.69 -3.40 6.53
CA LEU A 124 -0.29 -2.18 7.19
C LEU A 124 0.92 -2.46 8.08
N LEU A 125 1.93 -1.59 7.98
CA LEU A 125 3.17 -1.80 8.70
C LEU A 125 3.76 -0.46 9.12
N TYR A 126 4.39 -0.41 10.31
CA TYR A 126 5.07 0.80 10.74
C TYR A 126 6.46 0.48 11.29
N THR A 127 7.32 1.49 11.30
CA THR A 127 8.62 1.43 11.95
C THR A 127 8.93 2.76 12.63
N SER A 128 9.56 2.69 13.79
CA SER A 128 9.85 3.87 14.60
C SER A 128 11.23 4.46 14.36
N ASP A 129 12.18 3.66 13.89
CA ASP A 129 13.47 4.15 13.44
C ASP A 129 14.15 3.13 12.52
N ALA A 130 15.29 3.54 11.92
CA ALA A 130 16.00 2.72 10.94
C ALA A 130 16.59 1.44 11.54
N ALA A 131 16.85 1.41 12.84
CA ALA A 131 17.42 0.27 13.53
C ALA A 131 16.36 -0.70 14.05
N ASP A 132 15.12 -0.25 14.16
CA ASP A 132 14.03 -1.08 14.64
C ASP A 132 13.54 -2.02 13.54
N GLU A 133 13.11 -3.20 13.96
CA GLU A 133 12.42 -4.10 13.05
C GLU A 133 11.01 -3.56 12.81
N ALA A 134 10.61 -3.57 11.55
CA ALA A 134 9.25 -3.22 11.22
C ALA A 134 8.30 -4.32 11.70
N ARG A 135 7.12 -3.91 12.12
CA ARG A 135 6.08 -4.83 12.61
C ARG A 135 4.87 -4.76 11.72
N SER A 136 4.43 -5.93 11.29
CA SER A 136 3.20 -6.03 10.52
C SER A 136 2.01 -5.81 11.47
N VAL A 137 1.06 -5.00 11.02
CA VAL A 137 -0.20 -4.76 11.70
C VAL A 137 -1.30 -5.17 10.74
N ASP A 138 -1.83 -6.33 10.92
CA ASP A 138 -2.90 -6.87 10.08
C ASP A 138 -4.27 -6.46 10.56
#